data_6f17cc161439d39822b0edb000ae1dc3
#
_entry.id   6f17cc161439d39822b0edb000ae1dc3
#
_cell.length_a   1.000
_cell.length_b   1.000
_cell.length_c   1.000
_cell.angle_alpha   90.00
_cell.angle_beta   90.00
_cell.angle_gamma   90.00
#
_symmetry.space_group_name_H-M   'P 1'
#
loop_
_entity.id
_entity.type
_entity.pdbx_description
1 polymer ?
#
loop_
_entity_poly.entity_id
_entity_poly.type
_entity_poly.pdbx_seq_one_letter_code
_entity_poly.pdbx_strand_id
1 'polypeptide(L)'
;QTLGNVISLDGPKHFAKLVEDEPTARQTEKTFINLHKHNYSQFMDFWVNSYFSLKISSLLVKTSITPNALTLFGLVIGLLSAWQFSQGGYWGGLLGGLAFVGTAIWDCCDGDVARLKFMESDFGDTLDTTCDNLNNVFAFTGIMIGAAKNSGFLHALIPFILLGVGGSLIFYFIYFPKEGKGSIFHGTWIYDLIQHLASRNFVYIALLFGIFGHMDWFLWLSGFGSNLFAIALYISKKSLLDR
;
A
#
# COMPACT_ATOMS: atom_id res chain seq x y z
N GLN A 1 -8.70 -33.48 -38.45
CA GLN A 1 -8.94 -32.13 -37.87
C GLN A 1 -9.44 -32.34 -36.45
N THR A 2 -8.55 -32.37 -35.49
CA THR A 2 -8.86 -32.35 -34.05
C THR A 2 -9.27 -30.92 -33.70
N LEU A 3 -10.56 -30.69 -33.46
CA LEU A 3 -11.07 -29.51 -32.82
C LEU A 3 -10.43 -29.46 -31.43
N GLY A 4 -9.47 -28.56 -31.25
CA GLY A 4 -8.88 -28.29 -29.96
C GLY A 4 -9.97 -27.88 -28.96
N ASN A 5 -9.78 -28.24 -27.70
CA ASN A 5 -10.66 -27.87 -26.58
C ASN A 5 -10.94 -26.37 -26.65
N VAL A 6 -12.20 -26.01 -26.91
CA VAL A 6 -12.66 -24.63 -26.80
C VAL A 6 -12.64 -24.31 -25.30
N ILE A 7 -11.65 -23.56 -24.86
CA ILE A 7 -11.62 -23.01 -23.50
C ILE A 7 -12.68 -21.92 -23.48
N SER A 8 -13.75 -22.12 -22.71
CA SER A 8 -14.74 -21.10 -22.44
C SER A 8 -14.05 -19.95 -21.71
N LEU A 9 -13.98 -18.78 -22.34
CA LEU A 9 -13.42 -17.54 -21.78
C LEU A 9 -14.46 -16.76 -20.97
N ASP A 10 -15.58 -17.37 -20.67
CA ASP A 10 -16.66 -16.77 -19.89
C ASP A 10 -16.32 -16.79 -18.40
N GLY A 11 -15.83 -15.66 -17.89
CA GLY A 11 -15.56 -15.45 -16.48
C GLY A 11 -14.91 -14.10 -16.20
N PRO A 12 -14.97 -13.59 -14.96
CA PRO A 12 -14.42 -12.26 -14.60
C PRO A 12 -12.90 -12.15 -14.76
N LYS A 13 -12.20 -13.27 -14.97
CA LYS A 13 -10.73 -13.31 -15.18
C LYS A 13 -10.31 -13.37 -16.65
N HIS A 14 -11.24 -13.54 -17.58
CA HIS A 14 -10.94 -13.67 -19.00
C HIS A 14 -11.72 -12.64 -19.80
N PHE A 15 -11.02 -11.83 -20.55
CA PHE A 15 -11.59 -10.81 -21.40
C PHE A 15 -11.06 -11.00 -22.83
N ALA A 16 -11.97 -11.28 -23.76
CA ALA A 16 -11.67 -11.31 -25.18
C ALA A 16 -12.74 -10.56 -25.96
N LYS A 17 -12.35 -9.59 -26.76
CA LYS A 17 -13.26 -8.82 -27.62
C LYS A 17 -12.60 -8.62 -28.98
N LEU A 18 -13.34 -8.88 -30.05
CA LEU A 18 -12.91 -8.58 -31.39
C LEU A 18 -12.87 -7.06 -31.60
N VAL A 19 -11.76 -6.55 -32.08
CA VAL A 19 -11.54 -5.13 -32.39
C VAL A 19 -11.45 -4.98 -33.89
N GLU A 20 -12.44 -4.33 -34.49
CA GLU A 20 -12.54 -4.16 -35.95
C GLU A 20 -12.27 -2.70 -36.37
N ASP A 21 -12.53 -1.75 -35.49
CA ASP A 21 -12.40 -0.33 -35.77
C ASP A 21 -11.87 0.46 -34.53
N GLU A 22 -11.52 1.72 -34.75
CA GLU A 22 -11.00 2.61 -33.70
C GLU A 22 -12.00 2.87 -32.55
N PRO A 23 -13.31 3.09 -32.79
CA PRO A 23 -14.30 3.20 -31.72
C PRO A 23 -14.39 1.95 -30.85
N THR A 24 -14.38 0.76 -31.46
CA THR A 24 -14.40 -0.53 -30.75
C THR A 24 -13.12 -0.73 -29.95
N ALA A 25 -11.94 -0.33 -30.46
CA ALA A 25 -10.68 -0.34 -29.75
C ALA A 25 -10.74 0.51 -28.48
N ARG A 26 -11.19 1.75 -28.59
CA ARG A 26 -11.33 2.67 -27.45
C ARG A 26 -12.33 2.17 -26.39
N GLN A 27 -13.43 1.56 -26.82
CA GLN A 27 -14.40 0.96 -25.90
C GLN A 27 -13.81 -0.25 -25.20
N THR A 28 -13.07 -1.08 -25.92
CA THR A 28 -12.40 -2.27 -25.39
C THR A 28 -11.33 -1.88 -24.37
N GLU A 29 -10.50 -0.87 -24.66
CA GLU A 29 -9.52 -0.29 -23.73
C GLU A 29 -10.18 0.17 -22.43
N LYS A 30 -11.26 0.95 -22.52
CA LYS A 30 -12.02 1.40 -21.34
C LYS A 30 -12.58 0.25 -20.52
N THR A 31 -13.12 -0.76 -21.19
CA THR A 31 -13.66 -1.95 -20.51
C THR A 31 -12.55 -2.72 -19.79
N PHE A 32 -11.39 -2.89 -20.45
CA PHE A 32 -10.24 -3.56 -19.88
C PHE A 32 -9.69 -2.84 -18.64
N ILE A 33 -9.54 -1.51 -18.70
CA ILE A 33 -9.13 -0.68 -17.57
C ILE A 33 -10.15 -0.80 -16.41
N ASN A 34 -11.47 -0.78 -16.71
CA ASN A 34 -12.50 -0.90 -15.69
C ASN A 34 -12.54 -2.28 -15.02
N LEU A 35 -12.20 -3.35 -15.74
CA LEU A 35 -12.09 -4.69 -15.16
C LEU A 35 -10.98 -4.75 -14.10
N HIS A 36 -9.89 -4.00 -14.29
CA HIS A 36 -8.79 -3.93 -13.31
C HIS A 36 -9.19 -3.25 -12.00
N LYS A 37 -10.27 -2.43 -12.00
CA LYS A 37 -10.82 -1.85 -10.77
C LYS A 37 -11.24 -2.90 -9.72
N HIS A 38 -11.66 -4.07 -10.15
CA HIS A 38 -12.03 -5.18 -9.26
C HIS A 38 -10.83 -5.85 -8.56
N ASN A 39 -9.59 -5.55 -8.97
CA ASN A 39 -8.39 -6.05 -8.31
C ASN A 39 -8.05 -5.28 -7.01
N TYR A 40 -8.66 -4.13 -6.79
CA TYR A 40 -8.50 -3.36 -5.56
C TYR A 40 -9.35 -3.96 -4.44
N SER A 41 -8.70 -4.61 -3.49
CA SER A 41 -9.36 -5.30 -2.38
C SER A 41 -9.57 -4.44 -1.13
N GLN A 42 -8.78 -3.35 -1.01
CA GLN A 42 -8.81 -2.48 0.15
C GLN A 42 -9.79 -1.32 -0.04
N PHE A 43 -10.42 -0.86 1.05
CA PHE A 43 -11.46 0.15 1.00
C PHE A 43 -10.99 1.47 0.35
N MET A 44 -9.88 2.04 0.82
CA MET A 44 -9.37 3.30 0.27
C MET A 44 -8.81 3.13 -1.14
N ASP A 45 -8.19 1.99 -1.44
CA ASP A 45 -7.71 1.69 -2.77
C ASP A 45 -8.87 1.62 -3.77
N PHE A 46 -9.99 1.00 -3.39
CA PHE A 46 -11.16 0.89 -4.27
C PHE A 46 -11.84 2.25 -4.49
N TRP A 47 -12.04 3.06 -3.45
CA TRP A 47 -12.82 4.29 -3.54
C TRP A 47 -12.01 5.51 -3.97
N VAL A 48 -10.79 5.64 -3.48
CA VAL A 48 -9.96 6.83 -3.69
C VAL A 48 -8.83 6.55 -4.68
N ASN A 49 -7.95 5.59 -4.35
CA ASN A 49 -6.75 5.37 -5.16
C ASN A 49 -7.09 4.94 -6.58
N SER A 50 -8.06 4.01 -6.77
CA SER A 50 -8.45 3.54 -8.09
C SER A 50 -8.98 4.66 -9.00
N TYR A 51 -9.63 5.67 -8.44
CA TYR A 51 -10.15 6.79 -9.23
C TYR A 51 -9.03 7.62 -9.85
N PHE A 52 -7.97 7.87 -9.07
CA PHE A 52 -6.82 8.64 -9.55
C PHE A 52 -5.84 7.76 -10.33
N SER A 53 -5.51 6.57 -9.81
CA SER A 53 -4.51 5.67 -10.43
C SER A 53 -4.93 5.25 -11.83
N LEU A 54 -6.18 4.80 -12.04
CA LEU A 54 -6.63 4.36 -13.36
C LEU A 54 -6.57 5.47 -14.41
N LYS A 55 -6.84 6.73 -14.03
CA LYS A 55 -6.70 7.86 -14.94
C LYS A 55 -5.23 8.11 -15.30
N ILE A 56 -4.35 8.12 -14.29
CA ILE A 56 -2.92 8.34 -14.47
C ILE A 56 -2.33 7.17 -15.27
N SER A 57 -2.65 5.92 -14.89
CA SER A 57 -2.17 4.71 -15.54
C SER A 57 -2.59 4.63 -17.01
N SER A 58 -3.81 5.05 -17.34
CA SER A 58 -4.28 5.10 -18.75
C SER A 58 -3.44 6.04 -19.64
N LEU A 59 -2.84 7.08 -19.06
CA LEU A 59 -1.91 7.96 -19.76
C LEU A 59 -0.51 7.35 -19.81
N LEU A 60 -0.03 6.80 -18.70
CA LEU A 60 1.31 6.21 -18.55
C LEU A 60 1.51 4.97 -19.43
N VAL A 61 0.47 4.17 -19.65
CA VAL A 61 0.52 3.00 -20.54
C VAL A 61 0.89 3.39 -21.98
N LYS A 62 0.53 4.59 -22.42
CA LYS A 62 0.85 5.13 -23.75
C LYS A 62 2.29 5.64 -23.88
N THR A 63 3.04 5.70 -22.78
CA THR A 63 4.46 6.12 -22.76
C THR A 63 5.38 4.92 -22.75
N SER A 64 6.69 5.14 -22.95
CA SER A 64 7.72 4.09 -22.83
C SER A 64 8.18 3.83 -21.40
N ILE A 65 7.56 4.47 -20.38
CA ILE A 65 7.94 4.34 -18.98
C ILE A 65 7.65 2.91 -18.50
N THR A 66 8.62 2.30 -17.83
CA THR A 66 8.50 0.96 -17.27
C THR A 66 7.86 1.00 -15.86
N PRO A 67 7.19 -0.08 -15.40
CA PRO A 67 6.65 -0.17 -14.05
C PRO A 67 7.70 0.10 -12.98
N ASN A 68 8.89 -0.52 -13.09
CA ASN A 68 9.99 -0.32 -12.14
C ASN A 68 10.45 1.15 -12.02
N ALA A 69 10.40 1.91 -13.13
CA ALA A 69 10.70 3.33 -13.08
C ALA A 69 9.62 4.12 -12.32
N LEU A 70 8.37 3.69 -12.41
CA LEU A 70 7.26 4.27 -11.64
C LEU A 70 7.41 3.98 -10.15
N THR A 71 7.77 2.75 -9.78
CA THR A 71 8.05 2.35 -8.39
C THR A 71 9.18 3.22 -7.80
N LEU A 72 10.29 3.40 -8.53
CA LEU A 72 11.38 4.28 -8.08
C LEU A 72 10.95 5.75 -7.96
N PHE A 73 10.09 6.23 -8.86
CA PHE A 73 9.53 7.58 -8.74
C PHE A 73 8.61 7.70 -7.51
N GLY A 74 7.85 6.66 -7.17
CA GLY A 74 7.09 6.56 -5.92
C GLY A 74 7.98 6.72 -4.68
N LEU A 75 9.17 6.12 -4.69
CA LEU A 75 10.16 6.30 -3.63
C LEU A 75 10.63 7.77 -3.50
N VAL A 76 10.79 8.48 -4.62
CA VAL A 76 11.13 9.92 -4.58
C VAL A 76 10.00 10.73 -3.95
N ILE A 77 8.74 10.44 -4.26
CA ILE A 77 7.57 11.09 -3.62
C ILE A 77 7.59 10.79 -2.11
N GLY A 78 7.91 9.56 -1.70
CA GLY A 78 8.03 9.17 -0.29
C GLY A 78 9.15 9.94 0.44
N LEU A 79 10.29 10.13 -0.18
CA LEU A 79 11.38 10.96 0.36
C LEU A 79 10.96 12.43 0.52
N LEU A 80 10.22 12.98 -0.45
CA LEU A 80 9.66 14.33 -0.34
C LEU A 80 8.65 14.42 0.82
N SER A 81 7.81 13.41 0.98
CA SER A 81 6.89 13.31 2.12
C SER A 81 7.62 13.32 3.46
N ALA A 82 8.64 12.46 3.59
CA ALA A 82 9.47 12.37 4.80
C ALA A 82 10.19 13.69 5.10
N TRP A 83 10.71 14.34 4.07
CA TRP A 83 11.34 15.66 4.22
C TRP A 83 10.35 16.70 4.72
N GLN A 84 9.14 16.76 4.16
CA GLN A 84 8.11 17.68 4.62
C GLN A 84 7.71 17.39 6.07
N PHE A 85 7.45 16.14 6.44
CA PHE A 85 7.17 15.78 7.82
C PHE A 85 8.29 16.21 8.77
N SER A 86 9.55 16.09 8.35
CA SER A 86 10.71 16.46 9.17
C SER A 86 10.81 17.96 9.46
N GLN A 87 10.15 18.83 8.67
CA GLN A 87 10.11 20.26 8.97
C GLN A 87 9.35 20.55 10.26
N GLY A 88 8.39 19.69 10.64
CA GLY A 88 7.52 19.91 11.78
C GLY A 88 6.47 20.99 11.52
N GLY A 89 5.69 21.32 12.56
CA GLY A 89 4.63 22.31 12.48
C GLY A 89 3.46 21.89 11.56
N TYR A 90 2.50 22.79 11.42
CA TYR A 90 1.27 22.54 10.66
C TYR A 90 1.55 22.22 9.18
N TRP A 91 2.32 23.07 8.50
CA TRP A 91 2.59 22.91 7.06
C TRP A 91 3.42 21.68 6.76
N GLY A 92 4.38 21.33 7.63
CA GLY A 92 5.16 20.10 7.50
C GLY A 92 4.28 18.86 7.61
N GLY A 93 3.35 18.83 8.55
CA GLY A 93 2.38 17.75 8.71
C GLY A 93 1.39 17.65 7.53
N LEU A 94 0.83 18.77 7.09
CA LEU A 94 -0.14 18.81 6.00
C LEU A 94 0.48 18.40 4.66
N LEU A 95 1.58 19.06 4.26
CA LEU A 95 2.24 18.78 2.98
C LEU A 95 2.88 17.39 2.95
N GLY A 96 3.44 16.96 4.09
CA GLY A 96 3.95 15.60 4.27
C GLY A 96 2.85 14.56 4.11
N GLY A 97 1.68 14.78 4.74
CA GLY A 97 0.51 13.91 4.63
C GLY A 97 -0.05 13.84 3.21
N LEU A 98 -0.16 14.98 2.51
CA LEU A 98 -0.59 15.01 1.11
C LEU A 98 0.38 14.26 0.19
N ALA A 99 1.69 14.46 0.36
CA ALA A 99 2.70 13.73 -0.40
C ALA A 99 2.67 12.22 -0.07
N PHE A 100 2.40 11.85 1.19
CA PHE A 100 2.29 10.45 1.61
C PHE A 100 1.06 9.76 1.01
N VAL A 101 -0.09 10.43 0.94
CA VAL A 101 -1.25 9.93 0.15
C VAL A 101 -0.88 9.83 -1.33
N GLY A 102 -0.09 10.77 -1.84
CA GLY A 102 0.46 10.72 -3.20
C GLY A 102 1.26 9.44 -3.48
N THR A 103 2.06 8.95 -2.50
CA THR A 103 2.77 7.66 -2.67
C THR A 103 1.79 6.50 -2.82
N ALA A 104 0.71 6.44 -2.02
CA ALA A 104 -0.27 5.36 -2.08
C ALA A 104 -1.03 5.33 -3.41
N ILE A 105 -1.37 6.51 -3.97
CA ILE A 105 -2.00 6.61 -5.30
C ILE A 105 -1.00 6.18 -6.39
N TRP A 106 0.25 6.62 -6.28
CA TRP A 106 1.28 6.36 -7.27
C TRP A 106 1.66 4.89 -7.35
N ASP A 107 1.75 4.23 -6.22
CA ASP A 107 1.99 2.81 -6.09
C ASP A 107 0.89 1.95 -6.76
N CYS A 108 -0.36 2.38 -6.69
CA CYS A 108 -1.40 1.74 -7.50
C CYS A 108 -1.12 1.88 -9.02
N CYS A 109 -0.46 2.98 -9.45
CA CYS A 109 -0.20 3.23 -10.86
C CYS A 109 0.85 2.28 -11.45
N ASP A 110 1.92 1.95 -10.72
CA ASP A 110 2.96 1.05 -11.24
C ASP A 110 2.43 -0.39 -11.41
N GLY A 111 1.66 -0.89 -10.44
CA GLY A 111 0.96 -2.16 -10.54
C GLY A 111 -0.07 -2.20 -11.68
N ASP A 112 -0.85 -1.12 -11.88
CA ASP A 112 -1.77 -1.01 -13.01
C ASP A 112 -1.01 -1.03 -14.34
N VAL A 113 0.07 -0.25 -14.47
CA VAL A 113 0.88 -0.21 -15.68
C VAL A 113 1.55 -1.55 -15.95
N ALA A 114 2.03 -2.26 -14.90
CA ALA A 114 2.61 -3.60 -15.02
C ALA A 114 1.59 -4.59 -15.64
N ARG A 115 0.37 -4.60 -15.13
CA ARG A 115 -0.72 -5.43 -15.60
C ARG A 115 -1.15 -5.06 -17.03
N LEU A 116 -1.37 -3.77 -17.28
CA LEU A 116 -1.86 -3.28 -18.57
C LEU A 116 -0.84 -3.43 -19.70
N LYS A 117 0.46 -3.38 -19.39
CA LYS A 117 1.55 -3.62 -20.36
C LYS A 117 2.02 -5.07 -20.41
N PHE A 118 1.46 -5.96 -19.59
CA PHE A 118 1.94 -7.35 -19.44
C PHE A 118 3.43 -7.43 -19.07
N MET A 119 3.86 -6.54 -18.15
CA MET A 119 5.25 -6.42 -17.69
C MET A 119 5.40 -6.81 -16.20
N GLU A 120 4.50 -7.64 -15.70
CA GLU A 120 4.59 -8.19 -14.35
C GLU A 120 5.84 -9.08 -14.22
N SER A 121 6.55 -8.99 -13.09
CA SER A 121 7.75 -9.78 -12.82
C SER A 121 8.02 -9.92 -11.32
N ASP A 122 8.60 -11.05 -10.90
CA ASP A 122 9.00 -11.30 -9.50
C ASP A 122 9.98 -10.23 -8.97
N PHE A 123 10.82 -9.69 -9.85
CA PHE A 123 11.71 -8.58 -9.52
C PHE A 123 10.93 -7.29 -9.26
N GLY A 124 9.92 -7.00 -10.09
CA GLY A 124 9.04 -5.85 -9.92
C GLY A 124 8.30 -5.90 -8.58
N ASP A 125 7.71 -7.04 -8.23
CA ASP A 125 7.01 -7.26 -6.97
C ASP A 125 7.93 -7.09 -5.75
N THR A 126 9.18 -7.59 -5.86
CA THR A 126 10.20 -7.43 -4.81
C THR A 126 10.63 -5.96 -4.66
N LEU A 127 10.83 -5.27 -5.77
CA LEU A 127 11.20 -3.86 -5.81
C LEU A 127 10.10 -3.00 -5.19
N ASP A 128 8.85 -3.23 -5.59
CA ASP A 128 7.66 -2.56 -5.09
C ASP A 128 7.53 -2.70 -3.57
N THR A 129 7.51 -3.94 -3.07
CA THR A 129 7.47 -4.23 -1.63
C THR A 129 8.63 -3.56 -0.87
N THR A 130 9.83 -3.53 -1.46
CA THR A 130 11.00 -2.90 -0.84
C THR A 130 10.84 -1.38 -0.77
N CYS A 131 10.40 -0.74 -1.85
CA CYS A 131 10.18 0.70 -1.91
C CYS A 131 9.07 1.14 -0.94
N ASP A 132 8.00 0.35 -0.83
CA ASP A 132 6.91 0.60 0.13
C ASP A 132 7.40 0.60 1.58
N ASN A 133 8.17 -0.43 1.95
CA ASN A 133 8.74 -0.50 3.29
C ASN A 133 9.70 0.66 3.57
N LEU A 134 10.53 1.05 2.59
CA LEU A 134 11.42 2.21 2.71
C LEU A 134 10.62 3.52 2.84
N ASN A 135 9.55 3.71 2.06
CA ASN A 135 8.68 4.88 2.16
C ASN A 135 8.08 4.99 3.56
N ASN A 136 7.63 3.89 4.15
CA ASN A 136 7.09 3.86 5.51
C ASN A 136 8.17 4.23 6.54
N VAL A 137 9.36 3.64 6.46
CA VAL A 137 10.48 3.97 7.36
C VAL A 137 10.85 5.44 7.26
N PHE A 138 10.96 5.98 6.05
CA PHE A 138 11.29 7.39 5.83
C PHE A 138 10.20 8.32 6.35
N ALA A 139 8.93 8.03 6.08
CA ALA A 139 7.80 8.84 6.54
C ALA A 139 7.75 8.89 8.07
N PHE A 140 7.80 7.75 8.76
CA PHE A 140 7.79 7.72 10.23
C PHE A 140 9.04 8.35 10.85
N THR A 141 10.21 8.23 10.21
CA THR A 141 11.42 8.94 10.62
C THR A 141 11.24 10.46 10.47
N GLY A 142 10.67 10.91 9.36
CA GLY A 142 10.34 12.32 9.15
C GLY A 142 9.37 12.85 10.20
N ILE A 143 8.30 12.09 10.50
CA ILE A 143 7.32 12.44 11.53
C ILE A 143 8.00 12.54 12.91
N MET A 144 8.87 11.58 13.26
CA MET A 144 9.63 11.62 14.52
C MET A 144 10.49 12.86 14.62
N ILE A 145 11.24 13.21 13.56
CA ILE A 145 12.09 14.40 13.53
C ILE A 145 11.24 15.67 13.69
N GLY A 146 10.11 15.78 12.97
CA GLY A 146 9.20 16.90 13.04
C GLY A 146 8.54 17.04 14.42
N ALA A 147 8.10 15.92 15.01
CA ALA A 147 7.54 15.88 16.37
C ALA A 147 8.59 16.26 17.41
N ALA A 148 9.85 15.83 17.24
CA ALA A 148 10.94 16.19 18.14
C ALA A 148 11.20 17.70 18.18
N LYS A 149 11.05 18.39 17.05
CA LYS A 149 11.19 19.86 16.97
C LYS A 149 10.05 20.58 17.71
N ASN A 150 8.85 20.02 17.71
CA ASN A 150 7.67 20.65 18.28
C ASN A 150 7.47 20.32 19.77
N SER A 151 7.64 19.05 20.15
CA SER A 151 7.24 18.51 21.45
C SER A 151 8.44 17.97 22.28
N GLY A 152 9.64 18.02 21.72
CA GLY A 152 10.87 17.55 22.35
C GLY A 152 11.30 16.15 21.93
N PHE A 153 12.61 15.90 22.00
CA PHE A 153 13.23 14.70 21.45
C PHE A 153 12.72 13.39 22.08
N LEU A 154 12.67 13.31 23.41
CA LEU A 154 12.22 12.09 24.10
C LEU A 154 10.73 11.82 23.86
N HIS A 155 9.91 12.87 23.77
CA HIS A 155 8.48 12.73 23.48
C HIS A 155 8.22 12.12 22.10
N ALA A 156 9.08 12.37 21.13
CA ALA A 156 8.99 11.79 19.80
C ALA A 156 9.70 10.42 19.68
N LEU A 157 10.83 10.24 20.37
CA LEU A 157 11.63 9.03 20.29
C LEU A 157 10.92 7.81 20.91
N ILE A 158 10.25 7.99 22.06
CA ILE A 158 9.56 6.89 22.74
C ILE A 158 8.52 6.21 21.82
N PRO A 159 7.51 6.93 21.25
CA PRO A 159 6.53 6.31 20.39
C PRO A 159 7.14 5.76 19.10
N PHE A 160 8.23 6.36 18.59
CA PHE A 160 8.95 5.85 17.43
C PHE A 160 9.62 4.49 17.72
N ILE A 161 10.26 4.32 18.88
CA ILE A 161 10.82 3.03 19.30
C ILE A 161 9.70 2.00 19.51
N LEU A 162 8.59 2.39 20.16
CA LEU A 162 7.43 1.52 20.32
C LEU A 162 6.89 1.04 18.98
N LEU A 163 6.79 1.94 17.99
CA LEU A 163 6.38 1.58 16.64
C LEU A 163 7.35 0.59 16.00
N GLY A 164 8.65 0.81 16.14
CA GLY A 164 9.67 -0.11 15.63
C GLY A 164 9.57 -1.51 16.25
N VAL A 165 9.39 -1.58 17.56
CA VAL A 165 9.21 -2.87 18.28
C VAL A 165 7.91 -3.56 17.85
N GLY A 166 6.79 -2.85 17.90
CA GLY A 166 5.48 -3.39 17.49
C GLY A 166 5.46 -3.85 16.03
N GLY A 167 6.00 -3.04 15.12
CA GLY A 167 6.11 -3.35 13.70
C GLY A 167 6.99 -4.58 13.44
N SER A 168 8.13 -4.69 14.12
CA SER A 168 9.01 -5.87 14.02
C SER A 168 8.34 -7.14 14.54
N LEU A 169 7.59 -7.07 15.63
CA LEU A 169 6.83 -8.20 16.16
C LEU A 169 5.71 -8.63 15.21
N ILE A 170 4.96 -7.67 14.64
CA ILE A 170 3.92 -7.95 13.64
C ILE A 170 4.54 -8.65 12.44
N PHE A 171 5.63 -8.10 11.89
CA PHE A 171 6.36 -8.71 10.79
C PHE A 171 6.79 -10.15 11.12
N TYR A 172 7.37 -10.38 12.30
CA TYR A 172 7.76 -11.70 12.74
C TYR A 172 6.58 -12.69 12.80
N PHE A 173 5.43 -12.28 13.35
CA PHE A 173 4.26 -13.16 13.46
C PHE A 173 3.60 -13.47 12.12
N ILE A 174 3.71 -12.58 11.14
CA ILE A 174 3.09 -12.75 9.81
C ILE A 174 4.02 -13.55 8.89
N TYR A 175 5.32 -13.24 8.84
CA TYR A 175 6.23 -13.77 7.82
C TYR A 175 7.07 -14.97 8.29
N PHE A 176 7.18 -15.21 9.60
CA PHE A 176 7.94 -16.38 10.12
C PHE A 176 7.05 -17.41 10.84
N PRO A 177 6.06 -18.01 10.18
CA PRO A 177 5.37 -19.17 10.73
C PRO A 177 6.29 -20.38 10.66
N LYS A 178 6.41 -21.15 11.74
CA LYS A 178 7.31 -22.30 11.86
C LYS A 178 7.00 -23.50 10.95
N GLU A 179 5.92 -23.49 10.17
CA GLU A 179 5.41 -24.68 9.46
C GLU A 179 5.05 -24.42 7.99
N GLY A 180 5.90 -23.89 7.14
CA GLY A 180 5.86 -24.08 5.68
C GLY A 180 4.54 -23.93 4.90
N LYS A 181 3.43 -23.65 5.56
CA LYS A 181 2.10 -23.45 5.01
C LYS A 181 1.69 -22.02 5.37
N GLY A 182 1.63 -21.11 4.46
CA GLY A 182 1.18 -19.71 4.57
C GLY A 182 0.82 -19.18 5.98
N SER A 183 0.40 -17.95 6.12
CA SER A 183 0.05 -17.40 7.44
C SER A 183 -0.89 -18.33 8.21
N ILE A 184 -0.54 -18.71 9.46
CA ILE A 184 -1.36 -19.52 10.39
C ILE A 184 -2.78 -18.94 10.55
N PHE A 185 -2.93 -17.67 10.28
CA PHE A 185 -4.20 -16.92 10.37
C PHE A 185 -5.08 -17.08 9.12
N HIS A 186 -4.61 -17.73 8.06
CA HIS A 186 -5.37 -17.86 6.80
C HIS A 186 -6.75 -18.49 7.03
N GLY A 187 -7.81 -17.80 6.56
CA GLY A 187 -9.19 -18.27 6.75
C GLY A 187 -9.81 -17.92 8.11
N THR A 188 -9.15 -17.11 8.94
CA THR A 188 -9.69 -16.61 10.20
C THR A 188 -10.09 -15.14 10.06
N TRP A 189 -11.05 -14.66 10.88
CA TRP A 189 -11.41 -13.24 10.97
C TRP A 189 -10.19 -12.35 11.31
N ILE A 190 -9.18 -12.93 11.96
CA ILE A 190 -7.92 -12.25 12.30
C ILE A 190 -7.12 -11.95 11.04
N TYR A 191 -7.14 -12.84 10.06
CA TYR A 191 -6.50 -12.60 8.76
C TYR A 191 -7.13 -11.39 8.07
N ASP A 192 -8.45 -11.27 8.07
CA ASP A 192 -9.15 -10.13 7.50
C ASP A 192 -8.81 -8.84 8.27
N LEU A 193 -8.73 -8.92 9.61
CA LEU A 193 -8.30 -7.80 10.45
C LEU A 193 -6.85 -7.37 10.14
N ILE A 194 -5.92 -8.33 9.97
CA ILE A 194 -4.54 -8.07 9.56
C ILE A 194 -4.53 -7.33 8.22
N GLN A 195 -5.27 -7.83 7.24
CA GLN A 195 -5.35 -7.22 5.91
C GLN A 195 -5.88 -5.79 5.97
N HIS A 196 -6.85 -5.50 6.84
CA HIS A 196 -7.40 -4.15 6.98
C HIS A 196 -6.49 -3.20 7.77
N LEU A 197 -5.85 -3.65 8.85
CA LEU A 197 -4.98 -2.83 9.69
C LEU A 197 -3.57 -2.67 9.12
N ALA A 198 -3.02 -3.73 8.50
CA ALA A 198 -1.74 -3.66 7.78
C ALA A 198 -1.89 -2.98 6.41
N SER A 199 -3.12 -2.61 6.02
CA SER A 199 -3.37 -1.92 4.77
C SER A 199 -2.83 -0.49 4.77
N ARG A 200 -2.59 0.06 3.59
CA ARG A 200 -2.17 1.47 3.39
C ARG A 200 -3.16 2.52 3.89
N ASN A 201 -4.29 2.12 4.48
CA ASN A 201 -5.29 3.05 5.02
C ASN A 201 -4.75 4.00 6.09
N PHE A 202 -3.67 3.61 6.82
CA PHE A 202 -3.03 4.48 7.81
C PHE A 202 -2.44 5.77 7.22
N VAL A 203 -2.12 5.79 5.93
CA VAL A 203 -1.65 6.98 5.20
C VAL A 203 -2.69 8.10 5.23
N TYR A 204 -3.97 7.75 5.10
CA TYR A 204 -5.08 8.71 5.20
C TYR A 204 -5.29 9.21 6.63
N ILE A 205 -5.05 8.33 7.61
CA ILE A 205 -5.06 8.73 9.03
C ILE A 205 -3.92 9.72 9.30
N ALA A 206 -2.71 9.47 8.76
CA ALA A 206 -1.60 10.42 8.86
C ALA A 206 -1.97 11.79 8.25
N LEU A 207 -2.61 11.83 7.07
CA LEU A 207 -3.09 13.06 6.47
C LEU A 207 -4.10 13.78 7.37
N LEU A 208 -5.05 13.03 7.98
CA LEU A 208 -6.04 13.60 8.89
C LEU A 208 -5.35 14.29 10.09
N PHE A 209 -4.39 13.65 10.73
CA PHE A 209 -3.60 14.26 11.80
C PHE A 209 -2.75 15.44 11.30
N GLY A 210 -2.27 15.41 10.06
CA GLY A 210 -1.59 16.54 9.40
C GLY A 210 -2.51 17.75 9.22
N ILE A 211 -3.77 17.54 8.80
CA ILE A 211 -4.79 18.59 8.67
C ILE A 211 -5.08 19.25 10.03
N PHE A 212 -5.12 18.48 11.10
CA PHE A 212 -5.34 19.01 12.45
C PHE A 212 -4.05 19.53 13.13
N GLY A 213 -2.87 19.33 12.51
CA GLY A 213 -1.59 19.79 13.06
C GLY A 213 -1.05 18.98 14.24
N HIS A 214 -1.53 17.75 14.41
CA HIS A 214 -1.23 16.88 15.57
C HIS A 214 -0.46 15.62 15.16
N MET A 215 0.64 15.76 14.41
CA MET A 215 1.46 14.63 13.94
C MET A 215 2.14 13.86 15.10
N ASP A 216 2.40 14.50 16.22
CA ASP A 216 2.88 13.87 17.45
C ASP A 216 1.88 12.84 18.00
N TRP A 217 0.59 13.18 18.03
CA TRP A 217 -0.48 12.24 18.41
C TRP A 217 -0.60 11.05 17.46
N PHE A 218 -0.42 11.28 16.16
CA PHE A 218 -0.39 10.18 15.19
C PHE A 218 0.77 9.21 15.50
N LEU A 219 1.95 9.73 15.84
CA LEU A 219 3.10 8.91 16.18
C LEU A 219 2.84 8.07 17.44
N TRP A 220 2.23 8.67 18.47
CA TRP A 220 1.83 7.96 19.68
C TRP A 220 0.78 6.88 19.39
N LEU A 221 -0.25 7.20 18.61
CA LEU A 221 -1.29 6.24 18.20
C LEU A 221 -0.67 5.06 17.45
N SER A 222 0.25 5.32 16.53
CA SER A 222 0.94 4.27 15.75
C SER A 222 1.83 3.41 16.65
N GLY A 223 2.58 4.01 17.58
CA GLY A 223 3.44 3.31 18.52
C GLY A 223 2.65 2.39 19.46
N PHE A 224 1.59 2.88 20.10
CA PHE A 224 0.75 2.04 20.97
C PHE A 224 -0.07 1.04 20.16
N GLY A 225 -0.66 1.47 19.04
CA GLY A 225 -1.51 0.63 18.19
C GLY A 225 -0.76 -0.58 17.64
N SER A 226 0.49 -0.41 17.19
CA SER A 226 1.31 -1.52 16.69
C SER A 226 1.60 -2.57 17.76
N ASN A 227 1.92 -2.15 19.00
CA ASN A 227 2.17 -3.08 20.09
C ASN A 227 0.90 -3.80 20.55
N LEU A 228 -0.23 -3.08 20.66
CA LEU A 228 -1.52 -3.69 20.99
C LEU A 228 -1.90 -4.73 19.95
N PHE A 229 -1.69 -4.43 18.68
CA PHE A 229 -1.95 -5.36 17.58
C PHE A 229 -1.00 -6.56 17.60
N ALA A 230 0.29 -6.37 17.90
CA ALA A 230 1.25 -7.46 18.07
C ALA A 230 0.86 -8.41 19.21
N ILE A 231 0.37 -7.86 20.35
CA ILE A 231 -0.14 -8.65 21.48
C ILE A 231 -1.39 -9.45 21.06
N ALA A 232 -2.32 -8.82 20.35
CA ALA A 232 -3.51 -9.51 19.84
C ALA A 232 -3.15 -10.67 18.90
N LEU A 233 -2.17 -10.48 18.01
CA LEU A 233 -1.65 -11.55 17.14
C LEU A 233 -1.02 -12.69 17.94
N TYR A 234 -0.24 -12.37 18.97
CA TYR A 234 0.37 -13.39 19.83
C TYR A 234 -0.68 -14.24 20.55
N ILE A 235 -1.66 -13.62 21.17
CA ILE A 235 -2.76 -14.33 21.88
C ILE A 235 -3.53 -15.22 20.90
N SER A 236 -3.85 -14.69 19.72
CA SER A 236 -4.59 -15.41 18.70
C SER A 236 -3.80 -16.59 18.15
N LYS A 237 -2.49 -16.44 17.92
CA LYS A 237 -1.61 -17.53 17.51
C LYS A 237 -1.59 -18.65 18.55
N LYS A 238 -1.48 -18.31 19.84
CA LYS A 238 -1.50 -19.27 20.94
C LYS A 238 -2.82 -20.05 20.97
N SER A 239 -3.95 -19.35 20.88
CA SER A 239 -5.28 -19.98 20.86
C SER A 239 -5.52 -20.91 19.67
N LEU A 240 -4.87 -20.67 18.52
CA LEU A 240 -4.95 -21.53 17.33
C LEU A 240 -4.06 -22.77 17.43
N LEU A 241 -2.95 -22.69 18.18
CA LEU A 241 -2.03 -23.81 18.40
C LEU A 241 -2.49 -24.76 19.52
N ASP A 242 -3.30 -24.26 20.45
CA ASP A 242 -3.87 -25.01 21.58
C ASP A 242 -5.16 -25.80 21.19
N ARG A 243 -5.63 -25.67 19.94
CA ARG A 243 -6.76 -26.40 19.35
C ARG A 243 -6.30 -27.54 18.45
#